data_5614e8ac28e0e5f68b4169b993ea65b5
#
_entry.id   5614e8ac28e0e5f68b4169b993ea65b5
#
_cell.length_a   1.000
_cell.length_b   1.000
_cell.length_c   1.000
_cell.angle_alpha   90.00
_cell.angle_beta   90.00
_cell.angle_gamma   90.00
#
_symmetry.space_group_name_H-M   'P 1'
#
loop_
_entity.id
_entity.type
_entity.pdbx_description
1 polymer ?
#
loop_
_entity_poly.entity_id
_entity_poly.type
_entity_poly.pdbx_seq_one_letter_code
_entity_poly.pdbx_strand_id
1 'polypeptide(L)'
;MDSETATNEMSSSSKEAILAAARRTAQAHGYSGLNFRDLADEVGIKAASIYYHFPSKADLGAAVARRYWEDTAAVLESMLAETSDPLRCLRQYPDIFRKSLEADNRMCLCSFMAAEYDDLPEAVRHEVQTFADVNVAWLSRVLSATAGVSAKERDQRARAIFAAIAGAQLIARSRSDISLYDALIDSYRVAGLLPA
;
A
#
# COMPACT_ATOMS: atom_id res chain seq x y z
N MET A 1 -18.34 -2.27 35.63
CA MET A 1 -17.12 -2.00 34.84
C MET A 1 -17.11 -2.73 33.49
N ASP A 2 -18.10 -3.59 33.21
CA ASP A 2 -18.05 -4.49 32.03
C ASP A 2 -18.79 -3.99 30.77
N SER A 3 -19.70 -3.01 30.87
CA SER A 3 -20.52 -2.55 29.73
C SER A 3 -19.75 -1.56 28.80
N GLU A 4 -18.94 -0.68 29.38
CA GLU A 4 -18.14 0.29 28.59
C GLU A 4 -16.99 -0.39 27.81
N THR A 5 -16.35 -1.38 28.43
CA THR A 5 -15.28 -2.15 27.79
C THR A 5 -15.81 -2.95 26.60
N ALA A 6 -16.94 -3.64 26.75
CA ALA A 6 -17.58 -4.41 25.68
C ALA A 6 -18.06 -3.51 24.51
N THR A 7 -18.59 -2.32 24.79
CA THR A 7 -19.01 -1.36 23.75
C THR A 7 -17.82 -0.81 22.99
N ASN A 8 -16.70 -0.55 23.64
CA ASN A 8 -15.48 -0.06 23.03
C ASN A 8 -14.79 -1.13 22.15
N GLU A 9 -14.78 -2.38 22.60
CA GLU A 9 -14.28 -3.52 21.82
C GLU A 9 -15.12 -3.79 20.58
N MET A 10 -16.45 -3.74 20.66
CA MET A 10 -17.35 -3.88 19.51
C MET A 10 -17.19 -2.73 18.52
N SER A 11 -17.02 -1.50 18.99
CA SER A 11 -16.78 -0.32 18.15
C SER A 11 -15.43 -0.43 17.43
N SER A 12 -14.38 -0.86 18.10
CA SER A 12 -13.06 -1.10 17.50
C SER A 12 -13.13 -2.22 16.45
N SER A 13 -13.79 -3.32 16.75
CA SER A 13 -13.97 -4.43 15.81
C SER A 13 -14.73 -4.01 14.54
N SER A 14 -15.79 -3.20 14.68
CA SER A 14 -16.56 -2.67 13.54
C SER A 14 -15.72 -1.75 12.67
N LYS A 15 -14.92 -0.86 13.27
CA LYS A 15 -14.02 0.03 12.54
C LYS A 15 -12.99 -0.74 11.73
N GLU A 16 -12.37 -1.77 12.30
CA GLU A 16 -11.39 -2.62 11.60
C GLU A 16 -12.05 -3.38 10.44
N ALA A 17 -13.26 -3.92 10.62
CA ALA A 17 -14.00 -4.58 9.55
C ALA A 17 -14.31 -3.63 8.37
N ILE A 18 -14.72 -2.40 8.66
CA ILE A 18 -14.96 -1.36 7.64
C ILE A 18 -13.66 -1.04 6.90
N LEU A 19 -12.55 -0.83 7.60
CA LEU A 19 -11.25 -0.54 6.98
C LEU A 19 -10.78 -1.70 6.10
N ALA A 20 -10.97 -2.94 6.53
CA ALA A 20 -10.62 -4.12 5.74
C ALA A 20 -11.45 -4.24 4.45
N ALA A 21 -12.77 -4.01 4.51
CA ALA A 21 -13.65 -3.99 3.35
C ALA A 21 -13.27 -2.84 2.40
N ALA A 22 -13.13 -1.64 2.93
CA ALA A 22 -12.75 -0.47 2.16
C ALA A 22 -11.36 -0.62 1.48
N ARG A 23 -10.40 -1.29 2.13
CA ARG A 23 -9.11 -1.63 1.52
C ARG A 23 -9.29 -2.52 0.29
N ARG A 24 -10.10 -3.61 0.40
CA ARG A 24 -10.37 -4.49 -0.74
C ARG A 24 -11.01 -3.74 -1.90
N THR A 25 -12.01 -2.93 -1.61
CA THR A 25 -12.71 -2.09 -2.61
C THR A 25 -11.75 -1.10 -3.27
N ALA A 26 -10.95 -0.37 -2.49
CA ALA A 26 -10.02 0.62 -3.03
C ALA A 26 -8.88 -0.02 -3.85
N GLN A 27 -8.42 -1.22 -3.51
CA GLN A 27 -7.43 -1.95 -4.32
C GLN A 27 -8.01 -2.45 -5.65
N ALA A 28 -9.32 -2.67 -5.74
CA ALA A 28 -10.02 -3.11 -6.95
C ALA A 28 -10.50 -1.94 -7.82
N HIS A 29 -10.98 -0.86 -7.20
CA HIS A 29 -11.78 0.20 -7.84
C HIS A 29 -11.30 1.63 -7.53
N GLY A 30 -10.18 1.80 -6.82
CA GLY A 30 -9.66 3.11 -6.44
C GLY A 30 -10.49 3.81 -5.36
N TYR A 31 -10.22 5.12 -5.16
CA TYR A 31 -10.98 5.96 -4.25
C TYR A 31 -12.43 6.14 -4.72
N SER A 32 -12.64 6.29 -6.03
CA SER A 32 -13.97 6.45 -6.63
C SER A 32 -14.91 5.29 -6.29
N GLY A 33 -14.38 4.07 -6.19
CA GLY A 33 -15.12 2.85 -5.85
C GLY A 33 -15.63 2.78 -4.41
N LEU A 34 -15.13 3.61 -3.47
CA LEU A 34 -15.61 3.60 -2.09
C LEU A 34 -17.03 4.13 -2.00
N ASN A 35 -17.95 3.30 -1.49
CA ASN A 35 -19.36 3.61 -1.28
C ASN A 35 -19.82 3.06 0.09
N PHE A 36 -20.43 3.92 0.91
CA PHE A 36 -20.81 3.53 2.29
C PHE A 36 -21.92 2.49 2.34
N ARG A 37 -22.84 2.48 1.36
CA ARG A 37 -23.91 1.47 1.32
C ARG A 37 -23.32 0.10 0.99
N ASP A 38 -22.50 0.02 -0.04
CA ASP A 38 -21.89 -1.24 -0.49
C ASP A 38 -20.98 -1.82 0.59
N LEU A 39 -20.22 -0.96 1.26
CA LEU A 39 -19.37 -1.36 2.40
C LEU A 39 -20.19 -1.82 3.61
N ALA A 40 -21.33 -1.17 3.89
CA ALA A 40 -22.21 -1.57 4.98
C ALA A 40 -22.82 -2.95 4.71
N ASP A 41 -23.24 -3.20 3.48
CA ASP A 41 -23.78 -4.48 3.03
C ASP A 41 -22.70 -5.58 3.11
N GLU A 42 -21.46 -5.31 2.67
CA GLU A 42 -20.34 -6.24 2.74
C GLU A 42 -19.96 -6.61 4.19
N VAL A 43 -19.96 -5.62 5.09
CA VAL A 43 -19.62 -5.83 6.52
C VAL A 43 -20.78 -6.39 7.33
N GLY A 44 -22.02 -6.31 6.81
CA GLY A 44 -23.23 -6.76 7.52
C GLY A 44 -23.68 -5.80 8.62
N ILE A 45 -23.48 -4.48 8.42
CA ILE A 45 -23.86 -3.42 9.37
C ILE A 45 -24.77 -2.37 8.70
N LYS A 46 -25.33 -1.47 9.50
CA LYS A 46 -26.07 -0.32 8.93
C LYS A 46 -25.11 0.76 8.43
N ALA A 47 -25.44 1.44 7.34
CA ALA A 47 -24.66 2.56 6.81
C ALA A 47 -24.42 3.66 7.86
N ALA A 48 -25.38 3.89 8.78
CA ALA A 48 -25.23 4.81 9.90
C ALA A 48 -24.04 4.46 10.80
N SER A 49 -23.69 3.18 10.93
CA SER A 49 -22.53 2.74 11.71
C SER A 49 -21.20 3.14 11.03
N ILE A 50 -21.16 3.17 9.68
CA ILE A 50 -19.98 3.68 8.97
C ILE A 50 -19.84 5.19 9.21
N TYR A 51 -20.93 5.96 9.07
CA TYR A 51 -20.91 7.41 9.34
C TYR A 51 -20.49 7.76 10.77
N TYR A 52 -20.78 6.89 11.74
CA TYR A 52 -20.29 7.06 13.12
C TYR A 52 -18.77 7.00 13.22
N HIS A 53 -18.12 6.10 12.45
CA HIS A 53 -16.66 5.96 12.45
C HIS A 53 -15.94 6.90 11.49
N PHE A 54 -16.57 7.19 10.36
CA PHE A 54 -16.03 7.99 9.25
C PHE A 54 -17.09 8.97 8.76
N PRO A 55 -17.07 10.23 9.22
CA PRO A 55 -18.10 11.23 8.90
C PRO A 55 -18.29 11.48 7.40
N SER A 56 -17.24 11.27 6.61
CA SER A 56 -17.28 11.45 5.16
C SER A 56 -16.49 10.37 4.41
N LYS A 57 -16.72 10.26 3.10
CA LYS A 57 -15.92 9.42 2.20
C LYS A 57 -14.45 9.84 2.21
N ALA A 58 -14.16 11.13 2.38
CA ALA A 58 -12.79 11.63 2.48
C ALA A 58 -12.09 11.11 3.74
N ASP A 59 -12.79 11.12 4.90
CA ASP A 59 -12.26 10.58 6.16
C ASP A 59 -11.99 9.07 6.06
N LEU A 60 -12.91 8.32 5.45
CA LEU A 60 -12.71 6.89 5.21
C LEU A 60 -11.53 6.65 4.27
N GLY A 61 -11.46 7.36 3.14
CA GLY A 61 -10.39 7.22 2.16
C GLY A 61 -9.02 7.53 2.76
N ALA A 62 -8.90 8.60 3.54
CA ALA A 62 -7.67 8.94 4.26
C ALA A 62 -7.31 7.87 5.30
N ALA A 63 -8.27 7.39 6.09
CA ALA A 63 -8.02 6.35 7.09
C ALA A 63 -7.56 5.02 6.46
N VAL A 64 -8.16 4.63 5.34
CA VAL A 64 -7.77 3.40 4.60
C VAL A 64 -6.37 3.55 4.01
N ALA A 65 -6.06 4.69 3.39
CA ALA A 65 -4.73 4.95 2.83
C ALA A 65 -3.66 5.02 3.92
N ARG A 66 -3.96 5.66 5.06
CA ARG A 66 -3.09 5.69 6.24
C ARG A 66 -2.80 4.29 6.76
N ARG A 67 -3.83 3.49 7.04
CA ARG A 67 -3.66 2.11 7.53
C ARG A 67 -2.83 1.28 6.54
N TYR A 68 -3.03 1.49 5.24
CA TYR A 68 -2.30 0.77 4.23
C TYR A 68 -0.80 1.07 4.24
N TRP A 69 -0.40 2.35 4.37
CA TRP A 69 1.03 2.67 4.45
C TRP A 69 1.64 2.32 5.81
N GLU A 70 0.89 2.41 6.91
CA GLU A 70 1.33 1.95 8.24
C GLU A 70 1.63 0.43 8.23
N ASP A 71 0.71 -0.38 7.70
CA ASP A 71 0.91 -1.82 7.52
C ASP A 71 2.13 -2.11 6.63
N THR A 72 2.29 -1.37 5.54
CA THR A 72 3.44 -1.51 4.64
C THR A 72 4.74 -1.15 5.35
N ALA A 73 4.77 -0.04 6.10
CA ALA A 73 5.93 0.35 6.90
C ALA A 73 6.32 -0.73 7.91
N ALA A 74 5.34 -1.34 8.59
CA ALA A 74 5.59 -2.42 9.52
C ALA A 74 6.21 -3.65 8.84
N VAL A 75 5.74 -4.03 7.65
CA VAL A 75 6.34 -5.12 6.85
C VAL A 75 7.77 -4.77 6.43
N LEU A 76 8.01 -3.54 5.97
CA LEU A 76 9.34 -3.07 5.58
C LEU A 76 10.33 -3.09 6.75
N GLU A 77 9.91 -2.65 7.94
CA GLU A 77 10.75 -2.71 9.14
C GLU A 77 11.02 -4.15 9.60
N SER A 78 10.02 -5.05 9.50
CA SER A 78 10.21 -6.48 9.78
C SER A 78 11.27 -7.09 8.86
N MET A 79 11.25 -6.77 7.56
CA MET A 79 12.26 -7.23 6.61
C MET A 79 13.68 -6.83 7.01
N LEU A 80 13.87 -5.60 7.53
CA LEU A 80 15.16 -5.15 8.03
C LEU A 80 15.57 -5.83 9.35
N ALA A 81 14.60 -6.13 10.21
CA ALA A 81 14.86 -6.81 11.48
C ALA A 81 15.26 -8.29 11.30
N GLU A 82 14.75 -8.93 10.24
CA GLU A 82 14.98 -10.36 9.96
C GLU A 82 16.34 -10.67 9.34
N THR A 83 17.06 -9.67 8.82
CA THR A 83 18.35 -9.88 8.16
C THR A 83 19.27 -8.67 8.26
N SER A 84 20.57 -8.94 8.41
CA SER A 84 21.63 -7.92 8.28
C SER A 84 22.08 -7.72 6.82
N ASP A 85 21.56 -8.50 5.86
CA ASP A 85 21.89 -8.38 4.44
C ASP A 85 20.94 -7.42 3.72
N PRO A 86 21.35 -6.18 3.39
CA PRO A 86 20.53 -5.22 2.70
C PRO A 86 20.15 -5.66 1.27
N LEU A 87 20.98 -6.48 0.63
CA LEU A 87 20.70 -6.99 -0.72
C LEU A 87 19.51 -7.97 -0.68
N ARG A 88 19.39 -8.75 0.40
CA ARG A 88 18.22 -9.62 0.62
C ARG A 88 16.95 -8.80 0.74
N CYS A 89 16.95 -7.71 1.48
CA CYS A 89 15.79 -6.81 1.56
C CYS A 89 15.39 -6.26 0.19
N LEU A 90 16.36 -5.81 -0.63
CA LEU A 90 16.09 -5.31 -1.97
C LEU A 90 15.56 -6.40 -2.92
N ARG A 91 16.03 -7.65 -2.80
CA ARG A 91 15.49 -8.78 -3.58
C ARG A 91 14.05 -9.10 -3.25
N GLN A 92 13.66 -9.00 -1.97
CA GLN A 92 12.32 -9.32 -1.47
C GLN A 92 11.32 -8.16 -1.62
N TYR A 93 11.79 -6.93 -1.79
CA TYR A 93 10.93 -5.74 -1.86
C TYR A 93 9.84 -5.83 -2.95
N PRO A 94 10.10 -6.34 -4.18
CA PRO A 94 9.06 -6.53 -5.19
C PRO A 94 7.91 -7.43 -4.75
N ASP A 95 8.12 -8.38 -3.85
CA ASP A 95 7.12 -9.35 -3.40
C ASP A 95 5.95 -8.68 -2.67
N ILE A 96 6.19 -7.50 -2.05
CA ILE A 96 5.15 -6.70 -1.40
C ILE A 96 4.06 -6.30 -2.41
N PHE A 97 4.46 -5.90 -3.62
CA PHE A 97 3.55 -5.51 -4.69
C PHE A 97 2.94 -6.72 -5.40
N ARG A 98 3.73 -7.79 -5.55
CA ARG A 98 3.30 -9.05 -6.14
C ARG A 98 2.11 -9.66 -5.41
N LYS A 99 2.10 -9.63 -4.07
CA LYS A 99 1.00 -10.12 -3.22
C LYS A 99 -0.37 -9.52 -3.56
N SER A 100 -0.41 -8.27 -4.00
CA SER A 100 -1.67 -7.65 -4.41
C SER A 100 -2.18 -8.25 -5.73
N LEU A 101 -1.30 -8.59 -6.66
CA LEU A 101 -1.67 -9.26 -7.92
C LEU A 101 -2.15 -10.70 -7.66
N GLU A 102 -1.54 -11.42 -6.72
CA GLU A 102 -1.99 -12.76 -6.29
C GLU A 102 -3.40 -12.72 -5.69
N ALA A 103 -3.76 -11.63 -5.03
CA ALA A 103 -5.07 -11.42 -4.44
C ALA A 103 -6.06 -10.83 -5.47
N ASP A 104 -6.56 -11.66 -6.38
CA ASP A 104 -7.56 -11.29 -7.40
C ASP A 104 -7.09 -10.16 -8.34
N ASN A 105 -5.83 -10.18 -8.76
CA ASN A 105 -5.25 -9.17 -9.67
C ASN A 105 -5.46 -7.73 -9.18
N ARG A 106 -5.29 -7.47 -7.89
CA ARG A 106 -5.45 -6.13 -7.29
C ARG A 106 -4.17 -5.32 -7.40
N MET A 107 -4.32 -4.00 -7.29
CA MET A 107 -3.18 -3.07 -7.21
C MET A 107 -2.80 -2.75 -5.76
N CYS A 108 -1.58 -2.22 -5.60
CA CYS A 108 -1.25 -1.39 -4.46
C CYS A 108 -2.29 -0.25 -4.35
N LEU A 109 -2.94 -0.14 -3.19
CA LEU A 109 -4.02 0.80 -2.96
C LEU A 109 -3.61 2.24 -3.26
N CYS A 110 -2.49 2.70 -2.69
CA CYS A 110 -2.04 4.07 -2.87
C CYS A 110 -1.57 4.35 -4.30
N SER A 111 -0.99 3.37 -5.01
CA SER A 111 -0.64 3.54 -6.43
C SER A 111 -1.89 3.66 -7.31
N PHE A 112 -2.98 2.96 -6.96
CA PHE A 112 -4.24 3.11 -7.69
C PHE A 112 -4.88 4.47 -7.41
N MET A 113 -5.01 4.86 -6.15
CA MET A 113 -5.54 6.17 -5.79
C MET A 113 -4.72 7.32 -6.39
N ALA A 114 -3.40 7.19 -6.50
CA ALA A 114 -2.56 8.23 -7.12
C ALA A 114 -2.94 8.52 -8.58
N ALA A 115 -3.49 7.55 -9.30
CA ALA A 115 -3.99 7.73 -10.66
C ALA A 115 -5.30 8.55 -10.73
N GLU A 116 -6.01 8.70 -9.60
CA GLU A 116 -7.23 9.49 -9.46
C GLU A 116 -6.94 10.88 -8.83
N TYR A 117 -5.72 11.40 -8.97
CA TYR A 117 -5.21 12.57 -8.24
C TYR A 117 -6.17 13.77 -8.23
N ASP A 118 -6.76 14.09 -9.37
CA ASP A 118 -7.65 15.27 -9.51
C ASP A 118 -8.95 15.11 -8.71
N ASP A 119 -9.41 13.88 -8.50
CA ASP A 119 -10.63 13.55 -7.77
C ASP A 119 -10.40 13.32 -6.27
N LEU A 120 -9.13 13.24 -5.83
CA LEU A 120 -8.82 12.98 -4.43
C LEU A 120 -8.99 14.22 -3.55
N PRO A 121 -9.71 14.13 -2.41
CA PRO A 121 -9.65 15.13 -1.36
C PRO A 121 -8.22 15.30 -0.82
N GLU A 122 -7.90 16.51 -0.33
CA GLU A 122 -6.56 16.84 0.18
C GLU A 122 -6.06 15.85 1.25
N ALA A 123 -6.93 15.46 2.19
CA ALA A 123 -6.59 14.50 3.23
C ALA A 123 -6.19 13.14 2.65
N VAL A 124 -6.84 12.67 1.58
CA VAL A 124 -6.50 11.42 0.90
C VAL A 124 -5.20 11.56 0.12
N ARG A 125 -5.01 12.68 -0.60
CA ARG A 125 -3.76 12.97 -1.31
C ARG A 125 -2.55 12.93 -0.39
N HIS A 126 -2.66 13.51 0.79
CA HIS A 126 -1.60 13.50 1.79
C HIS A 126 -1.17 12.07 2.16
N GLU A 127 -2.12 11.19 2.47
CA GLU A 127 -1.81 9.81 2.85
C GLU A 127 -1.24 8.99 1.67
N VAL A 128 -1.71 9.26 0.44
CA VAL A 128 -1.16 8.64 -0.78
C VAL A 128 0.29 9.06 -1.03
N GLN A 129 0.60 10.34 -0.82
CA GLN A 129 1.98 10.85 -0.92
C GLN A 129 2.88 10.27 0.18
N THR A 130 2.37 10.19 1.41
CA THR A 130 3.09 9.59 2.55
C THR A 130 3.48 8.14 2.25
N PHE A 131 2.62 7.36 1.60
CA PHE A 131 2.97 5.99 1.17
C PHE A 131 4.22 5.97 0.27
N ALA A 132 4.29 6.84 -0.72
CA ALA A 132 5.45 6.92 -1.61
C ALA A 132 6.71 7.34 -0.85
N ASP A 133 6.60 8.34 0.03
CA ASP A 133 7.72 8.84 0.83
C ASP A 133 8.26 7.78 1.79
N VAL A 134 7.39 7.01 2.45
CA VAL A 134 7.77 5.88 3.33
C VAL A 134 8.56 4.82 2.56
N ASN A 135 8.10 4.42 1.38
CA ASN A 135 8.78 3.44 0.55
C ASN A 135 10.14 3.94 0.07
N VAL A 136 10.21 5.18 -0.44
CA VAL A 136 11.46 5.79 -0.91
C VAL A 136 12.46 5.96 0.23
N ALA A 137 12.01 6.42 1.40
CA ALA A 137 12.87 6.59 2.58
C ALA A 137 13.45 5.24 3.04
N TRP A 138 12.62 4.19 3.09
CA TRP A 138 13.08 2.86 3.44
C TRP A 138 14.09 2.31 2.44
N LEU A 139 13.80 2.41 1.13
CA LEU A 139 14.72 1.99 0.07
C LEU A 139 16.05 2.75 0.15
N SER A 140 16.02 4.07 0.38
CA SER A 140 17.22 4.90 0.52
C SER A 140 18.06 4.45 1.73
N ARG A 141 17.41 4.09 2.85
CA ARG A 141 18.07 3.54 4.04
C ARG A 141 18.72 2.19 3.76
N VAL A 142 18.03 1.27 3.09
CA VAL A 142 18.58 -0.04 2.69
C VAL A 142 19.78 0.14 1.75
N LEU A 143 19.67 1.02 0.76
CA LEU A 143 20.75 1.34 -0.16
C LEU A 143 21.95 2.01 0.53
N SER A 144 21.78 2.65 1.68
CA SER A 144 22.88 3.25 2.42
C SER A 144 23.83 2.22 3.03
N ALA A 145 23.36 1.01 3.26
CA ALA A 145 24.18 -0.10 3.73
C ALA A 145 24.96 -0.79 2.60
N THR A 146 24.74 -0.41 1.33
CA THR A 146 25.53 -0.88 0.19
C THR A 146 26.69 0.08 -0.06
N ALA A 147 27.91 -0.44 -0.23
CA ALA A 147 29.10 0.38 -0.39
C ALA A 147 29.12 1.16 -1.71
N GLY A 148 29.72 2.35 -1.69
CA GLY A 148 30.12 3.07 -2.91
C GLY A 148 29.09 4.00 -3.55
N VAL A 149 27.90 4.22 -2.93
CA VAL A 149 26.86 5.07 -3.49
C VAL A 149 26.71 6.37 -2.68
N SER A 150 26.76 7.53 -3.36
CA SER A 150 26.53 8.83 -2.71
C SER A 150 25.09 9.01 -2.21
N ALA A 151 24.85 9.92 -1.24
CA ALA A 151 23.50 10.16 -0.72
C ALA A 151 22.49 10.55 -1.81
N LYS A 152 22.90 11.39 -2.76
CA LYS A 152 22.08 11.82 -3.89
C LYS A 152 21.73 10.66 -4.83
N GLU A 153 22.69 9.81 -5.15
CA GLU A 153 22.49 8.63 -6.00
C GLU A 153 21.56 7.60 -5.34
N ARG A 154 21.69 7.43 -4.01
CA ARG A 154 20.78 6.54 -3.25
C ARG A 154 19.33 6.99 -3.35
N ASP A 155 19.05 8.28 -3.14
CA ASP A 155 17.69 8.82 -3.21
C ASP A 155 17.12 8.70 -4.64
N GLN A 156 17.92 9.02 -5.65
CA GLN A 156 17.51 8.83 -7.05
C GLN A 156 17.21 7.36 -7.37
N ARG A 157 18.06 6.44 -6.91
CA ARG A 157 17.87 5.00 -7.13
C ARG A 157 16.66 4.47 -6.37
N ALA A 158 16.44 4.92 -5.13
CA ALA A 158 15.26 4.55 -4.34
C ALA A 158 13.96 4.93 -5.06
N ARG A 159 13.88 6.16 -5.59
CA ARG A 159 12.74 6.63 -6.40
C ARG A 159 12.57 5.80 -7.67
N ALA A 160 13.66 5.50 -8.36
CA ALA A 160 13.63 4.68 -9.58
C ALA A 160 13.14 3.27 -9.31
N ILE A 161 13.58 2.62 -8.23
CA ILE A 161 13.12 1.28 -7.81
C ILE A 161 11.61 1.31 -7.51
N PHE A 162 11.17 2.25 -6.68
CA PHE A 162 9.74 2.37 -6.33
C PHE A 162 8.87 2.57 -7.58
N ALA A 163 9.24 3.52 -8.44
CA ALA A 163 8.49 3.82 -9.67
C ALA A 163 8.48 2.63 -10.65
N ALA A 164 9.60 1.93 -10.81
CA ALA A 164 9.69 0.77 -11.70
C ALA A 164 8.80 -0.37 -11.23
N ILE A 165 8.81 -0.68 -9.93
CA ILE A 165 7.99 -1.77 -9.36
C ILE A 165 6.50 -1.43 -9.42
N ALA A 166 6.10 -0.20 -9.09
CA ALA A 166 4.71 0.25 -9.23
C ALA A 166 4.26 0.22 -10.69
N GLY A 167 5.11 0.61 -11.63
CA GLY A 167 4.85 0.52 -13.08
C GLY A 167 4.72 -0.92 -13.56
N ALA A 168 5.60 -1.83 -13.12
CA ALA A 168 5.51 -3.25 -13.44
C ALA A 168 4.19 -3.86 -12.95
N GLN A 169 3.76 -3.51 -11.73
CA GLN A 169 2.47 -3.96 -11.19
C GLN A 169 1.29 -3.46 -12.05
N LEU A 170 1.30 -2.20 -12.46
CA LEU A 170 0.26 -1.63 -13.31
C LEU A 170 0.15 -2.35 -14.64
N ILE A 171 1.28 -2.61 -15.30
CA ILE A 171 1.32 -3.30 -16.60
C ILE A 171 0.84 -4.74 -16.48
N ALA A 172 1.33 -5.49 -15.49
CA ALA A 172 0.90 -6.86 -15.24
C ALA A 172 -0.60 -6.95 -14.94
N ARG A 173 -1.12 -6.07 -14.07
CA ARG A 173 -2.55 -5.99 -13.78
C ARG A 173 -3.38 -5.74 -15.04
N SER A 174 -2.96 -4.81 -15.90
CA SER A 174 -3.72 -4.46 -17.11
C SER A 174 -3.91 -5.62 -18.08
N ARG A 175 -3.08 -6.66 -17.94
CA ARG A 175 -3.12 -7.89 -18.72
C ARG A 175 -3.62 -9.12 -17.95
N SER A 176 -3.91 -8.93 -16.65
CA SER A 176 -4.23 -10.05 -15.74
C SER A 176 -3.17 -11.15 -15.77
N ASP A 177 -1.89 -10.76 -15.89
CA ASP A 177 -0.77 -11.67 -16.08
C ASP A 177 0.34 -11.39 -15.06
N ILE A 178 0.35 -12.20 -13.99
CA ILE A 178 1.37 -12.10 -12.94
C ILE A 178 2.75 -12.53 -13.43
N SER A 179 2.83 -13.39 -14.43
CA SER A 179 4.12 -13.83 -14.99
C SER A 179 4.84 -12.68 -15.70
N LEU A 180 4.07 -11.72 -16.25
CA LEU A 180 4.62 -10.50 -16.80
C LEU A 180 5.26 -9.61 -15.71
N TYR A 181 4.67 -9.57 -14.51
CA TYR A 181 5.30 -8.89 -13.39
C TYR A 181 6.66 -9.48 -13.08
N ASP A 182 6.73 -10.81 -12.94
CA ASP A 182 7.95 -11.52 -12.62
C ASP A 182 9.03 -11.28 -13.69
N ALA A 183 8.67 -11.34 -14.97
CA ALA A 183 9.57 -11.07 -16.09
C ALA A 183 10.10 -9.61 -16.09
N LEU A 184 9.26 -8.63 -15.72
CA LEU A 184 9.69 -7.24 -15.58
C LEU A 184 10.66 -7.06 -14.42
N ILE A 185 10.40 -7.69 -13.27
CA ILE A 185 11.31 -7.66 -12.11
C ILE A 185 12.67 -8.29 -12.49
N ASP A 186 12.68 -9.41 -13.22
CA ASP A 186 13.91 -10.03 -13.70
C ASP A 186 14.68 -9.11 -14.66
N SER A 187 13.97 -8.41 -15.54
CA SER A 187 14.57 -7.41 -16.42
C SER A 187 15.23 -6.26 -15.65
N TYR A 188 14.62 -5.83 -14.53
CA TYR A 188 15.21 -4.81 -13.67
C TYR A 188 16.45 -5.32 -12.92
N ARG A 189 16.50 -6.63 -12.60
CA ARG A 189 17.72 -7.27 -12.06
C ARG A 189 18.84 -7.29 -13.10
N VAL A 190 18.54 -7.72 -14.33
CA VAL A 190 19.50 -7.73 -15.45
C VAL A 190 20.01 -6.32 -15.75
N ALA A 191 19.15 -5.31 -15.69
CA ALA A 191 19.51 -3.91 -15.88
C ALA A 191 20.29 -3.27 -14.71
N GLY A 192 20.49 -4.01 -13.60
CA GLY A 192 21.21 -3.53 -12.42
C GLY A 192 20.43 -2.54 -11.55
N LEU A 193 19.13 -2.36 -11.79
CA LEU A 193 18.27 -1.53 -10.93
C LEU A 193 18.02 -2.22 -9.58
N LEU A 194 17.74 -3.53 -9.61
CA LEU A 194 17.62 -4.41 -8.46
C LEU A 194 18.83 -5.35 -8.40
N PRO A 195 19.18 -5.89 -7.23
CA PRO A 195 20.22 -6.92 -7.12
C PRO A 195 19.71 -8.25 -7.71
N ALA A 196 20.65 -9.01 -8.26
CA ALA A 196 20.42 -10.38 -8.71
C ALA A 196 20.08 -11.32 -7.55
#